data_652b9fc361b5bc2f0cca0aa0ef4d52d6
#
_entry.id   652b9fc361b5bc2f0cca0aa0ef4d52d6
#
_cell.length_a   1.000
_cell.length_b   1.000
_cell.length_c   1.000
_cell.angle_alpha   90.00
_cell.angle_beta   90.00
_cell.angle_gamma   90.00
#
_symmetry.space_group_name_H-M   'P 1'
#
loop_
_entity.id
_entity.type
_entity.pdbx_description
1 polymer ?
#
loop_
_entity_poly.entity_id
_entity_poly.type
_entity_poly.pdbx_seq_one_letter_code
_entity_poly.pdbx_strand_id
1 'polypeptide(L)'
;MKSGKHVMLLALLCVGASAPSIAQSPPPPATEFISEFVIANRILADQGVIADGFGHLSARSPNDPNHFYMSRARAAGMVTVADVMEFDLGGQPLDQRDRRLFSERFIHAEIYKARPEVNSVVHSHAPTLLPFGLTGTSLRPVSHMAGFLARAAPVFEIREAGGNDTDMLVSTPKLGAALAKTLGQTPIILMRGHGFNTVGTSVKQAVSRAIYAEVNARILMEALKMGNVVYLNESEAAKIAKKSPMPQ
;
A
#
# COMPACT_ATOMS: atom_id res chain seq x y z
N MET A 1 54.04 25.35 53.77
CA MET A 1 53.87 25.81 52.41
C MET A 1 52.94 24.82 51.74
N LYS A 2 51.62 25.16 51.57
CA LYS A 2 50.59 24.28 50.96
C LYS A 2 50.20 24.90 49.61
N SER A 3 50.50 24.18 48.50
CA SER A 3 50.13 24.56 47.13
C SER A 3 48.72 24.16 46.85
N GLY A 4 47.83 25.12 46.62
CA GLY A 4 46.46 24.92 46.20
C GLY A 4 46.41 24.79 44.68
N LYS A 5 45.89 23.64 44.17
CA LYS A 5 45.60 23.45 42.76
C LYS A 5 44.14 23.91 42.50
N HIS A 6 44.00 24.93 41.66
CA HIS A 6 42.68 25.37 41.16
C HIS A 6 42.26 24.44 40.00
N VAL A 7 41.17 23.76 40.17
CA VAL A 7 40.51 23.00 39.08
C VAL A 7 39.49 23.92 38.44
N MET A 8 39.73 24.26 37.19
CA MET A 8 38.85 25.08 36.37
C MET A 8 37.81 24.15 35.69
N LEU A 9 36.55 24.26 36.11
CA LEU A 9 35.44 23.48 35.55
C LEU A 9 34.95 24.19 34.29
N LEU A 10 35.19 23.57 33.13
CA LEU A 10 34.69 24.05 31.83
C LEU A 10 33.25 23.54 31.65
N ALA A 11 32.28 24.41 31.73
CA ALA A 11 30.89 24.10 31.41
C ALA A 11 30.67 24.12 29.88
N LEU A 12 30.43 22.95 29.29
CA LEU A 12 30.09 22.81 27.89
C LEU A 12 28.58 23.15 27.72
N LEU A 13 28.29 24.31 27.15
CA LEU A 13 26.92 24.63 26.71
C LEU A 13 26.61 23.87 25.43
N CYS A 14 25.81 22.81 25.53
CA CYS A 14 25.17 22.19 24.36
C CYS A 14 24.03 23.09 23.84
N VAL A 15 24.29 23.84 22.78
CA VAL A 15 23.26 24.52 22.00
C VAL A 15 22.54 23.47 21.16
N GLY A 16 21.36 23.04 21.62
CA GLY A 16 20.50 22.17 20.86
C GLY A 16 19.94 22.90 19.64
N ALA A 17 20.44 22.59 18.45
CA ALA A 17 19.82 23.03 17.21
C ALA A 17 18.51 22.28 16.99
N SER A 18 17.37 22.96 17.21
CA SER A 18 16.05 22.45 16.85
C SER A 18 15.96 22.37 15.32
N ALA A 19 15.81 21.14 14.80
CA ALA A 19 15.53 20.96 13.38
C ALA A 19 14.19 21.63 13.02
N PRO A 20 14.08 22.29 11.85
CA PRO A 20 12.82 22.89 11.44
C PRO A 20 11.77 21.80 11.27
N SER A 21 10.66 21.93 12.00
CA SER A 21 9.46 21.14 11.79
C SER A 21 8.93 21.48 10.40
N ILE A 22 8.94 20.49 9.49
CA ILE A 22 8.25 20.62 8.20
C ILE A 22 6.76 20.67 8.54
N ALA A 23 6.18 21.85 8.46
CA ALA A 23 4.74 22.02 8.62
C ALA A 23 4.03 21.19 7.54
N GLN A 24 3.27 20.19 7.97
CA GLN A 24 2.39 19.44 7.08
C GLN A 24 1.34 20.42 6.50
N SER A 25 1.17 20.38 5.19
CA SER A 25 0.09 21.14 4.55
C SER A 25 -1.25 20.72 5.16
N PRO A 26 -2.20 21.64 5.34
CA PRO A 26 -3.52 21.29 5.86
C PRO A 26 -4.17 20.26 4.94
N PRO A 27 -4.97 19.31 5.49
CA PRO A 27 -5.65 18.32 4.68
C PRO A 27 -6.56 19.00 3.65
N PRO A 28 -6.64 18.46 2.43
CA PRO A 28 -7.49 19.03 1.38
C PRO A 28 -8.95 19.04 1.83
N PRO A 29 -9.77 19.98 1.31
CA PRO A 29 -11.21 19.97 1.55
C PRO A 29 -11.80 18.59 1.23
N ALA A 30 -12.75 18.12 2.01
CA ALA A 30 -13.35 16.79 1.84
C ALA A 30 -13.81 16.51 0.40
N THR A 31 -14.31 17.54 -0.30
CA THR A 31 -14.73 17.46 -1.70
C THR A 31 -13.57 17.18 -2.65
N GLU A 32 -12.41 17.80 -2.44
CA GLU A 32 -11.21 17.58 -3.26
C GLU A 32 -10.65 16.19 -3.06
N PHE A 33 -10.56 15.74 -1.82
CA PHE A 33 -10.12 14.39 -1.48
C PHE A 33 -11.00 13.31 -2.12
N ILE A 34 -12.34 13.43 -2.05
CA ILE A 34 -13.27 12.49 -2.68
C ILE A 34 -13.14 12.52 -4.22
N SER A 35 -12.91 13.70 -4.80
CA SER A 35 -12.66 13.81 -6.24
C SER A 35 -11.38 13.11 -6.66
N GLU A 36 -10.27 13.29 -5.92
CA GLU A 36 -9.01 12.57 -6.14
C GLU A 36 -9.22 11.05 -6.04
N PHE A 37 -9.95 10.60 -5.03
CA PHE A 37 -10.27 9.19 -4.83
C PHE A 37 -11.03 8.59 -6.03
N VAL A 38 -12.02 9.30 -6.57
CA VAL A 38 -12.78 8.88 -7.76
C VAL A 38 -11.88 8.82 -9.00
N ILE A 39 -11.04 9.83 -9.21
CA ILE A 39 -10.08 9.86 -10.32
C ILE A 39 -9.11 8.68 -10.21
N ALA A 40 -8.59 8.39 -9.02
CA ALA A 40 -7.68 7.28 -8.76
C ALA A 40 -8.28 5.91 -9.12
N ASN A 41 -9.56 5.68 -8.80
CA ASN A 41 -10.28 4.47 -9.22
C ASN A 41 -10.33 4.34 -10.75
N ARG A 42 -10.62 5.43 -11.46
CA ARG A 42 -10.69 5.45 -12.92
C ARG A 42 -9.32 5.24 -13.56
N ILE A 43 -8.26 5.82 -13.00
CA ILE A 43 -6.87 5.57 -13.44
C ILE A 43 -6.52 4.10 -13.31
N LEU A 44 -6.82 3.45 -12.17
CA LEU A 44 -6.56 2.03 -11.98
C LEU A 44 -7.29 1.15 -13.00
N ALA A 45 -8.53 1.52 -13.36
CA ALA A 45 -9.29 0.83 -14.40
C ALA A 45 -8.68 1.06 -15.80
N ASP A 46 -8.36 2.31 -16.14
CA ASP A 46 -7.76 2.69 -17.44
C ASP A 46 -6.42 2.00 -17.66
N GLN A 47 -5.60 1.90 -16.63
CA GLN A 47 -4.29 1.23 -16.66
C GLN A 47 -4.38 -0.31 -16.59
N GLY A 48 -5.59 -0.88 -16.54
CA GLY A 48 -5.80 -2.33 -16.52
C GLY A 48 -5.44 -3.00 -15.18
N VAL A 49 -5.13 -2.24 -14.14
CA VAL A 49 -4.81 -2.76 -12.81
C VAL A 49 -6.07 -3.31 -12.12
N ILE A 50 -7.22 -2.64 -12.29
CA ILE A 50 -8.54 -3.09 -11.81
C ILE A 50 -9.48 -3.11 -13.01
N ALA A 51 -9.36 -4.14 -13.86
CA ALA A 51 -10.10 -4.22 -15.12
C ALA A 51 -11.44 -4.95 -15.01
N ASP A 52 -11.54 -5.92 -14.11
CA ASP A 52 -12.65 -6.87 -14.01
C ASP A 52 -13.77 -6.46 -13.04
N GLY A 53 -13.62 -5.34 -12.35
CA GLY A 53 -14.61 -4.83 -11.39
C GLY A 53 -14.58 -5.49 -10.02
N PHE A 54 -13.63 -6.39 -9.74
CA PHE A 54 -13.49 -7.05 -8.45
C PHE A 54 -12.42 -6.43 -7.55
N GLY A 55 -11.38 -5.83 -8.12
CA GLY A 55 -10.41 -5.06 -7.35
C GLY A 55 -10.99 -3.75 -6.81
N HIS A 56 -10.34 -3.17 -5.82
CA HIS A 56 -10.82 -1.97 -5.15
C HIS A 56 -9.70 -1.15 -4.50
N LEU A 57 -9.95 0.15 -4.41
CA LEU A 57 -9.10 1.15 -3.76
C LEU A 57 -9.76 1.58 -2.43
N SER A 58 -8.95 1.84 -1.42
CA SER A 58 -9.37 2.60 -0.26
C SER A 58 -8.39 3.72 0.08
N ALA A 59 -8.86 4.70 0.84
CA ALA A 59 -8.05 5.79 1.35
C ALA A 59 -8.47 6.12 2.80
N ARG A 60 -7.49 6.23 3.71
CA ARG A 60 -7.75 6.64 5.09
C ARG A 60 -8.37 8.03 5.10
N SER A 61 -9.35 8.26 5.97
CA SER A 61 -9.99 9.56 6.11
C SER A 61 -8.98 10.61 6.57
N PRO A 62 -8.93 11.77 5.91
CA PRO A 62 -8.07 12.87 6.36
C PRO A 62 -8.56 13.52 7.65
N ASN A 63 -9.84 13.30 8.02
CA ASN A 63 -10.46 13.92 9.18
C ASN A 63 -10.45 13.03 10.43
N ASP A 64 -10.47 11.70 10.24
CA ASP A 64 -10.42 10.72 11.33
C ASP A 64 -9.55 9.52 10.91
N PRO A 65 -8.38 9.31 11.53
CA PRO A 65 -7.49 8.20 11.18
C PRO A 65 -8.08 6.81 11.50
N ASN A 66 -9.18 6.74 12.25
CA ASN A 66 -9.90 5.50 12.53
C ASN A 66 -10.95 5.15 11.47
N HIS A 67 -11.08 5.97 10.43
CA HIS A 67 -11.99 5.76 9.31
C HIS A 67 -11.23 5.67 7.98
N PHE A 68 -11.86 5.06 6.99
CA PHE A 68 -11.36 5.04 5.61
C PHE A 68 -12.52 5.10 4.61
N TYR A 69 -12.23 5.60 3.42
CA TYR A 69 -13.15 5.65 2.29
C TYR A 69 -12.90 4.49 1.33
N MET A 70 -13.99 3.95 0.80
CA MET A 70 -14.01 2.91 -0.21
C MET A 70 -15.30 3.06 -1.04
N SER A 71 -15.31 2.67 -2.32
CA SER A 71 -16.56 2.67 -3.07
C SER A 71 -17.45 1.52 -2.62
N ARG A 72 -18.79 1.66 -2.81
CA ARG A 72 -19.65 0.48 -2.84
C ARG A 72 -19.14 -0.51 -3.88
N ALA A 73 -19.57 -1.77 -3.84
CA ALA A 73 -19.19 -2.77 -4.82
C ALA A 73 -19.62 -2.34 -6.23
N ARG A 74 -18.67 -1.77 -6.96
CA ARG A 74 -18.82 -1.22 -8.31
C ARG A 74 -17.49 -1.28 -9.05
N ALA A 75 -17.54 -1.50 -10.37
CA ALA A 75 -16.35 -1.48 -11.21
C ALA A 75 -15.62 -0.13 -11.08
N ALA A 76 -14.30 -0.15 -10.89
CA ALA A 76 -13.50 1.03 -10.58
C ALA A 76 -13.65 2.17 -11.60
N GLY A 77 -13.72 1.84 -12.90
CA GLY A 77 -13.91 2.82 -13.98
C GLY A 77 -15.28 3.54 -13.93
N MET A 78 -16.26 2.97 -13.21
CA MET A 78 -17.62 3.52 -13.10
C MET A 78 -17.87 4.23 -11.77
N VAL A 79 -16.88 4.30 -10.87
CA VAL A 79 -17.03 4.94 -9.57
C VAL A 79 -17.30 6.43 -9.72
N THR A 80 -18.30 6.91 -8.95
CA THR A 80 -18.68 8.33 -8.83
C THR A 80 -18.61 8.76 -7.37
N VAL A 81 -18.72 10.05 -7.10
CA VAL A 81 -18.77 10.59 -5.74
C VAL A 81 -19.88 9.95 -4.89
N ALA A 82 -21.05 9.67 -5.49
CA ALA A 82 -22.18 9.05 -4.80
C ALA A 82 -21.94 7.57 -4.40
N ASP A 83 -20.94 6.93 -5.01
CA ASP A 83 -20.57 5.56 -4.70
C ASP A 83 -19.60 5.44 -3.52
N VAL A 84 -18.97 6.56 -3.12
CA VAL A 84 -17.97 6.56 -2.03
C VAL A 84 -18.68 6.43 -0.69
N MET A 85 -18.13 5.57 0.15
CA MET A 85 -18.64 5.26 1.49
C MET A 85 -17.51 5.40 2.50
N GLU A 86 -17.85 5.80 3.72
CA GLU A 86 -16.94 5.84 4.85
C GLU A 86 -17.15 4.60 5.72
N PHE A 87 -16.04 4.02 6.19
CA PHE A 87 -16.00 2.81 7.02
C PHE A 87 -15.16 3.07 8.27
N ASP A 88 -15.53 2.41 9.36
CA ASP A 88 -14.65 2.28 10.52
C ASP A 88 -13.53 1.24 10.27
N LEU A 89 -12.55 1.17 11.16
CA LEU A 89 -11.48 0.16 11.07
C LEU A 89 -11.98 -1.27 11.36
N GLY A 90 -13.22 -1.46 11.80
CA GLY A 90 -13.89 -2.75 11.85
C GLY A 90 -14.38 -3.25 10.48
N GLY A 91 -14.29 -2.39 9.46
CA GLY A 91 -14.82 -2.65 8.12
C GLY A 91 -16.34 -2.48 8.06
N GLN A 92 -16.95 -1.77 9.04
CA GLN A 92 -18.37 -1.47 9.02
C GLN A 92 -18.60 -0.09 8.40
N PRO A 93 -19.55 0.02 7.45
CA PRO A 93 -19.89 1.32 6.87
C PRO A 93 -20.64 2.19 7.89
N LEU A 94 -20.31 3.49 7.93
CA LEU A 94 -21.02 4.45 8.78
C LEU A 94 -22.43 4.74 8.30
N ASP A 95 -22.63 4.68 6.97
CA ASP A 95 -23.93 4.87 6.31
C ASP A 95 -24.04 3.95 5.10
N GLN A 96 -24.51 2.72 5.32
CA GLN A 96 -24.62 1.72 4.25
C GLN A 96 -25.79 1.99 3.31
N ARG A 97 -26.97 2.32 3.86
CA ARG A 97 -28.25 2.31 3.14
C ARG A 97 -28.45 0.94 2.46
N ASP A 98 -28.83 0.92 1.19
CA ASP A 98 -28.99 -0.26 0.33
C ASP A 98 -27.78 -0.57 -0.54
N ARG A 99 -26.60 0.07 -0.27
CA ARG A 99 -25.40 -0.09 -1.10
C ARG A 99 -24.70 -1.42 -0.81
N ARG A 100 -24.39 -2.15 -1.88
CA ARG A 100 -23.64 -3.41 -1.79
C ARG A 100 -22.19 -3.14 -1.43
N LEU A 101 -21.63 -3.94 -0.51
CA LEU A 101 -20.25 -3.83 -0.03
C LEU A 101 -19.34 -4.83 -0.75
N PHE A 102 -18.07 -4.49 -0.89
CA PHE A 102 -17.04 -5.50 -1.16
C PHE A 102 -16.87 -6.40 0.06
N SER A 103 -16.87 -7.73 -0.16
CA SER A 103 -16.62 -8.72 0.90
C SER A 103 -15.22 -8.56 1.49
N GLU A 104 -14.25 -8.20 0.66
CA GLU A 104 -12.82 -8.10 1.02
C GLU A 104 -12.39 -6.75 1.60
N ARG A 105 -13.32 -5.92 2.03
CA ARG A 105 -13.04 -4.67 2.76
C ARG A 105 -12.17 -4.87 4.00
N PHE A 106 -12.14 -6.09 4.55
CA PHE A 106 -11.29 -6.45 5.68
C PHE A 106 -9.80 -6.48 5.36
N ILE A 107 -9.39 -6.64 4.10
CA ILE A 107 -8.01 -6.41 3.66
C ILE A 107 -7.58 -5.00 4.06
N HIS A 108 -8.38 -4.00 3.71
CA HIS A 108 -8.08 -2.59 3.96
C HIS A 108 -8.12 -2.25 5.44
N ALA A 109 -9.21 -2.62 6.12
CA ALA A 109 -9.41 -2.36 7.54
C ALA A 109 -8.26 -2.89 8.40
N GLU A 110 -7.84 -4.14 8.18
CA GLU A 110 -6.78 -4.76 8.98
C GLU A 110 -5.37 -4.24 8.62
N ILE A 111 -5.12 -3.88 7.37
CA ILE A 111 -3.88 -3.18 6.99
C ILE A 111 -3.81 -1.82 7.70
N TYR A 112 -4.89 -1.03 7.72
CA TYR A 112 -4.91 0.25 8.41
C TYR A 112 -4.71 0.12 9.92
N LYS A 113 -5.24 -0.91 10.58
CA LYS A 113 -5.00 -1.20 12.00
C LYS A 113 -3.52 -1.52 12.27
N ALA A 114 -2.93 -2.37 11.43
CA ALA A 114 -1.56 -2.85 11.60
C ALA A 114 -0.51 -1.78 11.23
N ARG A 115 -0.87 -0.81 10.38
CA ARG A 115 0.05 0.17 9.78
C ARG A 115 -0.55 1.58 9.77
N PRO A 116 -0.41 2.33 10.89
CA PRO A 116 -0.95 3.69 10.99
C PRO A 116 -0.42 4.68 9.95
N GLU A 117 0.77 4.45 9.41
CA GLU A 117 1.39 5.28 8.38
C GLU A 117 0.82 5.04 6.97
N VAL A 118 0.07 3.95 6.78
CA VAL A 118 -0.60 3.66 5.50
C VAL A 118 -1.87 4.50 5.39
N ASN A 119 -1.95 5.29 4.32
CA ASN A 119 -3.11 6.14 4.01
C ASN A 119 -3.89 5.69 2.78
N SER A 120 -3.39 4.69 2.02
CA SER A 120 -4.14 4.13 0.91
C SER A 120 -3.72 2.68 0.62
N VAL A 121 -4.69 1.86 0.20
CA VAL A 121 -4.52 0.46 -0.16
C VAL A 121 -5.22 0.21 -1.49
N VAL A 122 -4.52 -0.44 -2.41
CA VAL A 122 -5.08 -0.97 -3.67
C VAL A 122 -5.09 -2.49 -3.58
N HIS A 123 -6.23 -3.11 -3.82
CA HIS A 123 -6.38 -4.55 -4.08
C HIS A 123 -6.68 -4.77 -5.56
N SER A 124 -6.01 -5.73 -6.18
CA SER A 124 -6.12 -5.99 -7.62
C SER A 124 -5.96 -7.47 -7.94
N HIS A 125 -6.66 -7.91 -8.99
CA HIS A 125 -6.58 -9.26 -9.56
C HIS A 125 -5.78 -9.27 -10.88
N ALA A 126 -4.93 -8.27 -11.15
CA ALA A 126 -4.18 -8.19 -12.41
C ALA A 126 -3.44 -9.50 -12.72
N PRO A 127 -3.73 -10.15 -13.86
CA PRO A 127 -3.22 -11.49 -14.17
C PRO A 127 -1.71 -11.60 -14.24
N THR A 128 -1.03 -10.51 -14.54
CA THR A 128 0.43 -10.44 -14.65
C THR A 128 1.18 -10.70 -13.35
N LEU A 129 0.53 -10.49 -12.19
CA LEU A 129 1.15 -10.74 -10.89
C LEU A 129 0.85 -12.16 -10.35
N LEU A 130 -0.20 -12.82 -10.85
CA LEU A 130 -0.59 -14.15 -10.37
C LEU A 130 0.54 -15.20 -10.46
N PRO A 131 1.34 -15.29 -11.55
CA PRO A 131 2.41 -16.27 -11.65
C PRO A 131 3.43 -16.19 -10.52
N PHE A 132 3.74 -14.99 -10.02
CA PHE A 132 4.68 -14.78 -8.92
C PHE A 132 4.14 -15.22 -7.55
N GLY A 133 2.83 -15.29 -7.39
CA GLY A 133 2.17 -15.87 -6.21
C GLY A 133 1.97 -17.38 -6.28
N LEU A 134 2.18 -18.01 -7.47
CA LEU A 134 1.93 -19.41 -7.74
C LEU A 134 3.20 -20.24 -7.90
N THR A 135 4.32 -19.58 -8.19
CA THR A 135 5.61 -20.25 -8.47
C THR A 135 6.66 -19.85 -7.44
N GLY A 136 7.82 -20.50 -7.48
CA GLY A 136 8.99 -20.11 -6.69
C GLY A 136 9.70 -18.86 -7.21
N THR A 137 9.23 -18.24 -8.29
CA THR A 137 9.82 -17.03 -8.88
C THR A 137 9.40 -15.80 -8.08
N SER A 138 10.35 -15.13 -7.45
CA SER A 138 10.08 -13.93 -6.66
C SER A 138 9.81 -12.71 -7.55
N LEU A 139 8.80 -11.91 -7.22
CA LEU A 139 8.61 -10.58 -7.80
C LEU A 139 9.68 -9.63 -7.25
N ARG A 140 10.66 -9.29 -8.09
CA ARG A 140 11.80 -8.43 -7.77
C ARG A 140 11.89 -7.27 -8.78
N PRO A 141 12.54 -6.14 -8.42
CA PRO A 141 12.64 -5.00 -9.33
C PRO A 141 13.61 -5.28 -10.48
N VAL A 142 13.14 -5.02 -11.70
CA VAL A 142 13.94 -5.07 -12.94
C VAL A 142 13.91 -3.75 -13.69
N SER A 143 13.07 -2.81 -13.27
CA SER A 143 12.94 -1.49 -13.88
C SER A 143 13.11 -0.37 -12.87
N HIS A 144 13.58 0.81 -13.33
CA HIS A 144 13.77 1.99 -12.49
C HIS A 144 12.51 2.37 -11.70
N MET A 145 11.31 2.30 -12.31
CA MET A 145 10.06 2.68 -11.63
C MET A 145 9.62 1.72 -10.54
N ALA A 146 10.22 0.52 -10.49
CA ALA A 146 9.90 -0.52 -9.52
C ALA A 146 10.85 -0.55 -8.30
N GLY A 147 11.63 0.50 -8.07
CA GLY A 147 12.57 0.57 -6.95
C GLY A 147 11.92 0.34 -5.57
N PHE A 148 10.62 0.59 -5.42
CA PHE A 148 9.88 0.28 -4.18
C PHE A 148 9.81 -1.24 -3.88
N LEU A 149 10.04 -2.12 -4.87
CA LEU A 149 10.16 -3.57 -4.72
C LEU A 149 11.56 -4.01 -4.23
N ALA A 150 12.29 -3.18 -3.51
CA ALA A 150 13.67 -3.43 -3.06
C ALA A 150 13.87 -4.81 -2.44
N ARG A 151 12.85 -5.34 -1.80
CA ARG A 151 12.77 -6.73 -1.34
C ARG A 151 11.72 -7.48 -2.15
N ALA A 152 11.91 -8.80 -2.29
CA ALA A 152 10.89 -9.64 -2.91
C ALA A 152 9.54 -9.48 -2.21
N ALA A 153 8.47 -9.36 -3.00
CA ALA A 153 7.13 -9.30 -2.47
C ALA A 153 6.78 -10.59 -1.69
N PRO A 154 6.31 -10.52 -0.44
CA PRO A 154 5.84 -11.70 0.27
C PRO A 154 4.57 -12.25 -0.38
N VAL A 155 4.34 -13.55 -0.19
CA VAL A 155 3.13 -14.23 -0.67
C VAL A 155 2.27 -14.63 0.54
N PHE A 156 1.02 -14.21 0.54
CA PHE A 156 0.02 -14.64 1.51
C PHE A 156 -0.60 -15.97 1.07
N GLU A 157 -0.37 -17.00 1.87
CA GLU A 157 -1.01 -18.30 1.71
C GLU A 157 -2.25 -18.39 2.61
N ILE A 158 -3.42 -18.16 2.04
CA ILE A 158 -4.67 -18.06 2.80
C ILE A 158 -5.01 -19.34 3.56
N ARG A 159 -4.56 -20.52 3.09
CA ARG A 159 -4.80 -21.80 3.76
C ARG A 159 -4.19 -21.88 5.15
N GLU A 160 -3.10 -21.16 5.42
CA GLU A 160 -2.46 -21.12 6.74
C GLU A 160 -3.37 -20.46 7.79
N ALA A 161 -4.23 -19.53 7.39
CA ALA A 161 -5.14 -18.81 8.28
C ALA A 161 -6.60 -19.29 8.19
N GLY A 162 -7.03 -19.72 7.00
CA GLY A 162 -8.41 -20.10 6.67
C GLY A 162 -8.66 -21.61 6.60
N GLY A 163 -7.59 -22.43 6.53
CA GLY A 163 -7.71 -23.87 6.28
C GLY A 163 -7.75 -24.23 4.79
N ASN A 164 -7.72 -25.53 4.48
CA ASN A 164 -7.66 -26.01 3.10
C ASN A 164 -8.97 -25.84 2.33
N ASP A 165 -10.10 -25.80 3.04
CA ASP A 165 -11.43 -25.54 2.46
C ASP A 165 -11.72 -24.03 2.52
N THR A 166 -11.13 -23.30 1.60
CA THR A 166 -11.25 -21.83 1.50
C THR A 166 -11.75 -21.42 0.11
N ASP A 167 -12.62 -20.40 0.07
CA ASP A 167 -13.05 -19.73 -1.17
C ASP A 167 -12.02 -18.72 -1.69
N MET A 168 -10.86 -18.63 -1.04
CA MET A 168 -9.75 -17.72 -1.30
C MET A 168 -10.04 -16.24 -1.04
N LEU A 169 -11.22 -15.87 -0.56
CA LEU A 169 -11.60 -14.49 -0.25
C LEU A 169 -11.16 -14.09 1.17
N VAL A 170 -10.57 -12.91 1.29
CA VAL A 170 -10.22 -12.31 2.59
C VAL A 170 -11.45 -11.57 3.15
N SER A 171 -12.50 -12.31 3.42
CA SER A 171 -13.83 -11.81 3.77
C SER A 171 -14.10 -11.66 5.27
N THR A 172 -13.09 -11.88 6.13
CA THR A 172 -13.21 -11.75 7.59
C THR A 172 -12.06 -10.95 8.20
N PRO A 173 -12.26 -10.31 9.38
CA PRO A 173 -11.18 -9.65 10.11
C PRO A 173 -9.98 -10.57 10.41
N LYS A 174 -10.23 -11.85 10.74
CA LYS A 174 -9.18 -12.84 11.01
C LYS A 174 -8.26 -13.03 9.80
N LEU A 175 -8.82 -13.19 8.61
CA LEU A 175 -8.06 -13.37 7.36
C LEU A 175 -7.34 -12.09 6.97
N GLY A 176 -7.99 -10.92 7.13
CA GLY A 176 -7.36 -9.62 6.91
C GLY A 176 -6.17 -9.36 7.82
N ALA A 177 -6.29 -9.70 9.11
CA ALA A 177 -5.19 -9.57 10.08
C ALA A 177 -4.01 -10.50 9.74
N ALA A 178 -4.28 -11.73 9.28
CA ALA A 178 -3.24 -12.65 8.81
C ALA A 178 -2.52 -12.10 7.57
N LEU A 179 -3.26 -11.55 6.60
CA LEU A 179 -2.69 -10.89 5.42
C LEU A 179 -1.85 -9.68 5.83
N ALA A 180 -2.34 -8.81 6.70
CA ALA A 180 -1.62 -7.64 7.18
C ALA A 180 -0.32 -8.01 7.92
N LYS A 181 -0.34 -9.10 8.69
CA LYS A 181 0.85 -9.66 9.35
C LYS A 181 1.89 -10.13 8.32
N THR A 182 1.48 -10.83 7.27
CA THR A 182 2.38 -11.30 6.19
C THR A 182 2.91 -10.13 5.36
N LEU A 183 2.09 -9.11 5.09
CA LEU A 183 2.52 -7.86 4.44
C LEU A 183 3.67 -7.21 5.23
N GLY A 184 3.62 -7.19 6.56
CA GLY A 184 4.62 -6.56 7.41
C GLY A 184 4.88 -5.11 7.01
N GLN A 185 6.15 -4.75 6.80
CA GLN A 185 6.56 -3.40 6.39
C GLN A 185 6.76 -3.26 4.87
N THR A 186 6.43 -4.29 4.08
CA THR A 186 6.60 -4.22 2.63
C THR A 186 5.54 -3.34 1.97
N PRO A 187 5.82 -2.72 0.82
CA PRO A 187 4.86 -1.89 0.09
C PRO A 187 3.86 -2.68 -0.74
N ILE A 188 4.06 -4.00 -0.85
CA ILE A 188 3.25 -4.91 -1.66
C ILE A 188 3.20 -6.30 -1.03
N ILE A 189 2.09 -7.00 -1.24
CA ILE A 189 1.94 -8.42 -0.93
C ILE A 189 1.19 -9.11 -2.07
N LEU A 190 1.65 -10.28 -2.46
CA LEU A 190 0.95 -11.17 -3.37
C LEU A 190 0.01 -12.08 -2.59
N MET A 191 -1.11 -12.45 -3.18
CA MET A 191 -2.05 -13.43 -2.66
C MET A 191 -2.05 -14.63 -3.59
N ARG A 192 -1.71 -15.81 -3.06
CA ARG A 192 -1.59 -17.03 -3.89
C ARG A 192 -2.85 -17.29 -4.71
N GLY A 193 -2.71 -17.27 -6.03
CA GLY A 193 -3.80 -17.57 -6.99
C GLY A 193 -5.00 -16.61 -6.96
N HIS A 194 -4.85 -15.42 -6.33
CA HIS A 194 -5.93 -14.46 -6.17
C HIS A 194 -5.59 -13.11 -6.78
N GLY A 195 -4.51 -12.49 -6.33
CA GLY A 195 -4.12 -11.15 -6.75
C GLY A 195 -3.00 -10.56 -5.91
N PHE A 196 -3.05 -9.25 -5.66
CA PHE A 196 -2.07 -8.55 -4.85
C PHE A 196 -2.66 -7.33 -4.17
N ASN A 197 -1.93 -6.81 -3.17
CA ASN A 197 -2.24 -5.51 -2.57
C ASN A 197 -0.99 -4.63 -2.57
N THR A 198 -1.17 -3.35 -2.88
CA THR A 198 -0.16 -2.31 -2.64
C THR A 198 -0.65 -1.32 -1.61
N VAL A 199 0.28 -0.77 -0.85
CA VAL A 199 0.01 0.23 0.17
C VAL A 199 0.84 1.49 -0.06
N GLY A 200 0.34 2.63 0.38
CA GLY A 200 1.02 3.92 0.26
C GLY A 200 0.67 4.89 1.37
N THR A 201 1.51 5.91 1.58
CA THR A 201 1.25 7.04 2.48
C THR A 201 0.32 8.08 1.85
N SER A 202 -0.07 7.88 0.58
CA SER A 202 -1.07 8.67 -0.14
C SER A 202 -1.76 7.81 -1.20
N VAL A 203 -2.91 8.26 -1.70
CA VAL A 203 -3.64 7.64 -2.83
C VAL A 203 -2.73 7.54 -4.05
N LYS A 204 -2.08 8.63 -4.42
CA LYS A 204 -1.14 8.67 -5.56
C LYS A 204 -0.04 7.62 -5.44
N GLN A 205 0.54 7.45 -4.25
CA GLN A 205 1.61 6.49 -4.05
C GLN A 205 1.12 5.04 -4.16
N ALA A 206 -0.03 4.69 -3.55
CA ALA A 206 -0.59 3.34 -3.62
C ALA A 206 -0.96 2.96 -5.06
N VAL A 207 -1.63 3.87 -5.79
CA VAL A 207 -1.99 3.72 -7.21
C VAL A 207 -0.75 3.52 -8.07
N SER A 208 0.25 4.36 -7.89
CA SER A 208 1.49 4.27 -8.66
C SER A 208 2.24 2.97 -8.42
N ARG A 209 2.31 2.52 -7.16
CA ARG A 209 2.89 1.21 -6.82
C ARG A 209 2.13 0.07 -7.48
N ALA A 210 0.81 0.13 -7.56
CA ALA A 210 0.00 -0.89 -8.22
C ALA A 210 0.28 -0.95 -9.73
N ILE A 211 0.30 0.20 -10.40
CA ILE A 211 0.59 0.31 -11.83
C ILE A 211 2.02 -0.20 -12.14
N TYR A 212 3.03 0.27 -11.40
CA TYR A 212 4.41 -0.12 -11.68
C TYR A 212 4.78 -1.51 -11.16
N ALA A 213 4.03 -2.09 -10.22
CA ALA A 213 4.13 -3.52 -9.91
C ALA A 213 3.71 -4.36 -11.11
N GLU A 214 2.61 -4.01 -11.76
CA GLU A 214 2.09 -4.69 -12.94
C GLU A 214 3.06 -4.54 -14.13
N VAL A 215 3.53 -3.33 -14.41
CA VAL A 215 4.53 -3.07 -15.47
C VAL A 215 5.81 -3.86 -15.22
N ASN A 216 6.33 -3.85 -13.98
CA ASN A 216 7.53 -4.60 -13.61
C ASN A 216 7.33 -6.11 -13.75
N ALA A 217 6.19 -6.65 -13.35
CA ALA A 217 5.86 -8.06 -13.47
C ALA A 217 5.87 -8.50 -14.95
N ARG A 218 5.26 -7.70 -15.82
CA ARG A 218 5.24 -7.94 -17.28
C ARG A 218 6.65 -7.96 -17.87
N ILE A 219 7.48 -6.95 -17.55
CA ILE A 219 8.87 -6.89 -17.98
C ILE A 219 9.65 -8.11 -17.48
N LEU A 220 9.50 -8.46 -16.19
CA LEU A 220 10.21 -9.58 -15.58
C LEU A 220 9.82 -10.91 -16.24
N MET A 221 8.53 -11.15 -16.53
CA MET A 221 8.07 -12.36 -17.21
C MET A 221 8.70 -12.50 -18.59
N GLU A 222 8.79 -11.41 -19.37
CA GLU A 222 9.43 -11.43 -20.70
C GLU A 222 10.95 -11.62 -20.58
N ALA A 223 11.60 -10.95 -19.63
CA ALA A 223 13.04 -11.10 -19.40
C ALA A 223 13.41 -12.55 -19.01
N LEU A 224 12.59 -13.22 -18.19
CA LEU A 224 12.80 -14.63 -17.80
C LEU A 224 12.73 -15.60 -19.00
N LYS A 225 11.94 -15.28 -20.03
CA LYS A 225 11.90 -16.06 -21.28
C LYS A 225 13.13 -15.85 -22.14
N MET A 226 13.78 -14.69 -22.03
CA MET A 226 14.94 -14.33 -22.85
C MET A 226 16.26 -14.85 -22.28
N GLY A 227 16.33 -15.17 -20.97
CA GLY A 227 17.53 -15.71 -20.33
C GLY A 227 17.71 -15.27 -18.89
N ASN A 228 18.97 -15.15 -18.45
CA ASN A 228 19.30 -14.77 -17.08
C ASN A 228 18.96 -13.30 -16.84
N VAL A 229 18.15 -13.04 -15.81
CA VAL A 229 17.70 -11.70 -15.46
C VAL A 229 18.69 -11.01 -14.52
N VAL A 230 19.08 -9.79 -14.85
CA VAL A 230 19.83 -8.89 -13.98
C VAL A 230 18.84 -8.00 -13.24
N TYR A 231 18.72 -8.21 -11.94
CA TYR A 231 17.82 -7.44 -11.06
C TYR A 231 18.49 -6.17 -10.56
N LEU A 232 17.70 -5.15 -10.24
CA LEU A 232 18.20 -4.07 -9.40
C LEU A 232 18.65 -4.64 -8.04
N ASN A 233 19.84 -4.22 -7.60
CA ASN A 233 20.28 -4.57 -6.24
C ASN A 233 19.58 -3.71 -5.19
N GLU A 234 19.67 -4.10 -3.91
CA GLU A 234 18.97 -3.41 -2.82
C GLU A 234 19.39 -1.93 -2.68
N SER A 235 20.67 -1.61 -2.95
CA SER A 235 21.18 -0.23 -2.86
C SER A 235 20.59 0.65 -3.99
N GLU A 236 20.55 0.13 -5.23
CA GLU A 236 19.93 0.81 -6.38
C GLU A 236 18.45 1.08 -6.11
N ALA A 237 17.72 0.02 -5.74
CA ALA A 237 16.30 0.11 -5.45
C ALA A 237 16.00 1.10 -4.31
N ALA A 238 16.78 1.07 -3.21
CA ALA A 238 16.62 2.01 -2.10
C ALA A 238 16.92 3.46 -2.50
N LYS A 239 17.93 3.71 -3.35
CA LYS A 239 18.24 5.05 -3.86
C LYS A 239 17.12 5.58 -4.75
N ILE A 240 16.57 4.72 -5.61
CA ILE A 240 15.43 5.06 -6.46
C ILE A 240 14.22 5.41 -5.60
N ALA A 241 13.87 4.56 -4.65
CA ALA A 241 12.72 4.78 -3.76
C ALA A 241 12.81 6.09 -2.97
N LYS A 242 14.05 6.52 -2.60
CA LYS A 242 14.27 7.82 -1.93
C LYS A 242 14.20 9.02 -2.86
N LYS A 243 14.63 8.88 -4.13
CA LYS A 243 14.69 9.98 -5.11
C LYS A 243 13.40 10.15 -5.91
N SER A 244 12.56 9.14 -5.91
CA SER A 244 11.25 9.17 -6.56
C SER A 244 10.17 9.39 -5.50
N PRO A 245 10.08 10.60 -4.88
CA PRO A 245 8.81 11.00 -4.35
C PRO A 245 7.90 11.06 -5.57
N MET A 246 6.94 10.11 -5.65
CA MET A 246 5.88 10.24 -6.63
C MET A 246 5.35 11.66 -6.53
N PRO A 247 5.04 12.34 -7.68
CA PRO A 247 4.53 13.70 -7.63
C PRO A 247 3.42 13.79 -6.59
N GLN A 248 3.57 14.73 -5.66
CA GLN A 248 2.58 14.95 -4.61
C GLN A 248 1.32 15.52 -5.22
#